data_3f80ae11465f20dbe165aba680598085
#
_entry.id   3f80ae11465f20dbe165aba680598085
#
_cell.length_a   1.000
_cell.length_b   1.000
_cell.length_c   1.000
_cell.angle_alpha   90.00
_cell.angle_beta   90.00
_cell.angle_gamma   90.00
#
_symmetry.space_group_name_H-M   'P 1'
#
loop_
_entity.id
_entity.type
_entity.pdbx_description
1 polymer ?
#
loop_
_entity_poly.entity_id
_entity_poly.type
_entity_poly.pdbx_seq_one_letter_code
_entity_poly.pdbx_strand_id
1 'polypeptide(L)'
;MRIAFVGKGGSGKTTLAALFTRYLAELDRPVLAIDADINQHLSAALGLDQATAPRPLGADLGWLKDHLRGTNPRIPSAAEMIKTTPPGRGSRLLELSEDDEVLDRYAVRCPGGHSGIRLMVTGEFDSED
;
A
#
# COMPACT_ATOMS: atom_id res chain seq x y z
N MET A 1 10.21 -11.31 -0.05
CA MET A 1 9.24 -12.11 0.77
C MET A 1 7.98 -11.29 0.92
N ARG A 2 6.80 -11.91 0.89
CA ARG A 2 5.51 -11.26 1.11
C ARG A 2 4.79 -11.98 2.23
N ILE A 3 4.24 -11.23 3.22
CA ILE A 3 3.56 -11.78 4.39
C ILE A 3 2.26 -11.01 4.58
N ALA A 4 1.17 -11.72 4.85
CA ALA A 4 -0.14 -11.14 5.15
C ALA A 4 -0.61 -11.55 6.56
N PHE A 5 -1.05 -10.57 7.33
CA PHE A 5 -1.69 -10.77 8.63
C PHE A 5 -3.20 -10.67 8.43
N VAL A 6 -3.90 -11.77 8.57
CA VAL A 6 -5.35 -11.85 8.36
C VAL A 6 -6.06 -12.33 9.62
N GLY A 7 -7.30 -11.93 9.80
CA GLY A 7 -8.12 -12.32 10.97
C GLY A 7 -9.27 -11.33 11.20
N LYS A 8 -10.15 -11.68 12.14
CA LYS A 8 -11.27 -10.81 12.54
C LYS A 8 -10.78 -9.57 13.29
N GLY A 9 -11.63 -8.53 13.38
CA GLY A 9 -11.41 -7.37 14.22
C GLY A 9 -11.06 -7.76 15.66
N GLY A 10 -10.11 -7.07 16.29
CA GLY A 10 -9.66 -7.36 17.65
C GLY A 10 -8.73 -8.57 17.81
N SER A 11 -8.35 -9.26 16.73
CA SER A 11 -7.46 -10.44 16.79
C SER A 11 -5.96 -10.09 16.95
N GLY A 12 -5.60 -8.82 17.06
CA GLY A 12 -4.21 -8.42 17.21
C GLY A 12 -3.41 -8.29 15.91
N LYS A 13 -4.04 -8.32 14.74
CA LYS A 13 -3.37 -8.20 13.43
C LYS A 13 -2.46 -7.00 13.35
N THR A 14 -2.99 -5.81 13.65
CA THR A 14 -2.24 -4.54 13.58
C THR A 14 -1.05 -4.54 14.53
N THR A 15 -1.23 -5.01 15.75
CA THR A 15 -0.16 -5.13 16.74
C THR A 15 0.95 -6.05 16.24
N LEU A 16 0.58 -7.24 15.75
CA LEU A 16 1.55 -8.21 15.25
C LEU A 16 2.25 -7.71 13.99
N ALA A 17 1.51 -7.08 13.06
CA ALA A 17 2.08 -6.49 11.86
C ALA A 17 3.09 -5.38 12.19
N ALA A 18 2.76 -4.49 13.12
CA ALA A 18 3.66 -3.40 13.56
C ALA A 18 4.92 -3.94 14.23
N LEU A 19 4.80 -4.91 15.15
CA LEU A 19 5.94 -5.53 15.83
C LEU A 19 6.84 -6.26 14.84
N PHE A 20 6.27 -7.02 13.92
CA PHE A 20 7.03 -7.76 12.92
C PHE A 20 7.75 -6.81 11.94
N THR A 21 7.08 -5.74 11.52
CA THR A 21 7.67 -4.69 10.67
C THR A 21 8.90 -4.06 11.34
N ARG A 22 8.78 -3.69 12.62
CA ARG A 22 9.89 -3.14 13.40
C ARG A 22 11.03 -4.15 13.57
N TYR A 23 10.71 -5.39 13.86
CA TYR A 23 11.71 -6.45 13.98
C TYR A 23 12.52 -6.63 12.69
N LEU A 24 11.88 -6.63 11.52
CA LEU A 24 12.58 -6.70 10.24
C LEU A 24 13.46 -5.48 9.99
N ALA A 25 12.99 -4.29 10.36
CA ALA A 25 13.78 -3.06 10.23
C ALA A 25 15.02 -3.06 11.14
N GLU A 26 14.92 -3.62 12.36
CA GLU A 26 16.07 -3.82 13.25
C GLU A 26 17.12 -4.78 12.66
N LEU A 27 16.71 -5.66 11.77
CA LEU A 27 17.60 -6.54 11.01
C LEU A 27 18.13 -5.90 9.71
N ASP A 28 18.05 -4.58 9.58
CA ASP A 28 18.42 -3.82 8.37
C ASP A 28 17.74 -4.32 7.09
N ARG A 29 16.51 -4.84 7.22
CA ARG A 29 15.71 -5.25 6.07
C ARG A 29 14.77 -4.10 5.66
N PRO A 30 14.83 -3.65 4.40
CA PRO A 30 13.85 -2.68 3.92
C PRO A 30 12.45 -3.29 3.94
N VAL A 31 11.48 -2.58 4.52
CA VAL A 31 10.12 -3.05 4.67
C VAL A 31 9.15 -2.06 4.05
N LEU A 32 8.28 -2.55 3.18
CA LEU A 32 7.05 -1.86 2.82
C LEU A 32 5.89 -2.53 3.55
N ALA A 33 5.29 -1.80 4.50
CA ALA A 33 4.05 -2.18 5.14
C ALA A 33 2.87 -1.62 4.34
N ILE A 34 1.82 -2.42 4.16
CA ILE A 34 0.59 -2.00 3.47
C ILE A 34 -0.58 -2.25 4.42
N ASP A 35 -1.25 -1.18 4.83
CA ASP A 35 -2.48 -1.26 5.60
C ASP A 35 -3.68 -1.38 4.67
N ALA A 36 -4.26 -2.57 4.60
CA ALA A 36 -5.42 -2.87 3.80
C ALA A 36 -6.72 -2.89 4.63
N ASP A 37 -6.69 -2.43 5.86
CA ASP A 37 -7.86 -2.26 6.72
C ASP A 37 -8.46 -0.86 6.52
N ILE A 38 -9.78 -0.78 6.39
CA ILE A 38 -10.47 0.51 6.26
C ILE A 38 -10.27 1.42 7.49
N ASN A 39 -10.02 0.83 8.66
CA ASN A 39 -9.78 1.57 9.91
C ASN A 39 -8.37 2.15 10.03
N GLN A 40 -7.43 1.75 9.20
CA GLN A 40 -6.07 2.32 9.05
C GLN A 40 -5.29 2.50 10.37
N HIS A 41 -5.37 1.54 11.28
CA HIS A 41 -4.71 1.63 12.58
C HIS A 41 -3.18 1.41 12.54
N LEU A 42 -2.64 0.91 11.45
CA LEU A 42 -1.22 0.59 11.33
C LEU A 42 -0.35 1.86 11.34
N SER A 43 -0.85 2.98 10.82
CA SER A 43 -0.15 4.28 10.85
C SER A 43 0.23 4.69 12.28
N ALA A 44 -0.75 4.71 13.18
CA ALA A 44 -0.52 5.04 14.59
C ALA A 44 0.40 4.02 15.27
N ALA A 45 0.22 2.73 14.99
CA ALA A 45 1.05 1.66 15.53
C ALA A 45 2.52 1.75 15.09
N LEU A 46 2.80 2.35 13.92
CA LEU A 46 4.13 2.60 13.40
C LEU A 46 4.67 4.01 13.75
N GLY A 47 3.96 4.77 14.56
CA GLY A 47 4.42 6.05 15.09
C GLY A 47 4.12 7.26 14.22
N LEU A 48 3.19 7.15 13.28
CA LEU A 48 2.71 8.26 12.47
C LEU A 48 1.46 8.89 13.11
N ASP A 49 1.34 10.21 12.99
CA ASP A 49 0.15 10.98 13.37
C ASP A 49 -0.70 11.31 12.13
N GLN A 50 -1.80 12.03 12.33
CA GLN A 50 -2.68 12.42 11.21
C GLN A 50 -1.99 13.31 10.17
N ALA A 51 -1.02 14.13 10.58
CA ALA A 51 -0.32 15.04 9.67
C ALA A 51 0.71 14.33 8.81
N THR A 52 1.25 13.21 9.29
CA THR A 52 2.30 12.42 8.65
C THR A 52 1.79 11.11 8.05
N ALA A 53 0.52 10.77 8.28
CA ALA A 53 -0.10 9.55 7.72
C ALA A 53 -0.11 9.58 6.18
N PRO A 54 0.08 8.42 5.52
CA PRO A 54 0.07 8.35 4.07
C PRO A 54 -1.32 8.65 3.50
N ARG A 55 -1.34 9.28 2.33
CA ARG A 55 -2.57 9.46 1.56
C ARG A 55 -3.09 8.10 1.09
N PRO A 56 -4.37 7.77 1.31
CA PRO A 56 -4.92 6.50 0.88
C PRO A 56 -4.92 6.34 -0.65
N LEU A 57 -4.63 5.13 -1.13
CA LEU A 57 -4.71 4.79 -2.56
C LEU A 57 -6.11 5.04 -3.13
N GLY A 58 -7.15 4.74 -2.34
CA GLY A 58 -8.55 4.95 -2.74
C GLY A 58 -8.90 6.40 -3.05
N ALA A 59 -8.17 7.38 -2.49
CA ALA A 59 -8.40 8.80 -2.75
C ALA A 59 -8.08 9.23 -4.19
N ASP A 60 -7.24 8.46 -4.91
CA ASP A 60 -6.78 8.77 -6.27
C ASP A 60 -6.97 7.59 -7.22
N LEU A 61 -8.06 6.87 -7.06
CA LEU A 61 -8.31 5.61 -7.80
C LEU A 61 -8.24 5.79 -9.32
N GLY A 62 -8.74 6.91 -9.84
CA GLY A 62 -8.66 7.23 -11.27
C GLY A 62 -7.23 7.30 -11.78
N TRP A 63 -6.37 8.03 -11.09
CA TRP A 63 -4.95 8.11 -11.44
C TRP A 63 -4.27 6.74 -11.32
N LEU A 64 -4.54 6.01 -10.25
CA LEU A 64 -3.97 4.69 -10.01
C LEU A 64 -4.36 3.68 -11.10
N LYS A 65 -5.64 3.65 -11.48
CA LYS A 65 -6.14 2.82 -12.57
C LYS A 65 -5.43 3.16 -13.89
N ASP A 66 -5.33 4.44 -14.24
CA ASP A 66 -4.67 4.86 -15.48
C ASP A 66 -3.18 4.52 -15.47
N HIS A 67 -2.50 4.74 -14.36
CA HIS A 67 -1.10 4.38 -14.19
C HIS A 67 -0.88 2.86 -14.35
N LEU A 68 -1.66 2.03 -13.65
CA LEU A 68 -1.55 0.57 -13.70
C LEU A 68 -1.96 -0.02 -15.04
N ARG A 69 -2.94 0.59 -15.73
CA ARG A 69 -3.32 0.23 -17.08
C ARG A 69 -2.12 0.29 -18.02
N GLY A 70 -1.30 1.33 -17.91
CA GLY A 70 -0.14 1.55 -18.76
C GLY A 70 -0.54 1.62 -20.24
N THR A 71 0.13 0.84 -21.07
CA THR A 71 -0.13 0.72 -22.52
C THR A 71 -0.89 -0.55 -22.89
N ASN A 72 -1.62 -1.15 -21.96
CA ASN A 72 -2.34 -2.40 -22.21
C ASN A 72 -3.47 -2.18 -23.24
N PRO A 73 -3.37 -2.77 -24.43
CA PRO A 73 -4.34 -2.53 -25.50
C PRO A 73 -5.72 -3.15 -25.24
N ARG A 74 -5.83 -4.04 -24.24
CA ARG A 74 -7.12 -4.65 -23.84
C ARG A 74 -7.91 -3.79 -22.87
N ILE A 75 -7.30 -2.73 -22.36
CA ILE A 75 -7.92 -1.80 -21.42
C ILE A 75 -7.82 -0.40 -22.03
N PRO A 76 -8.80 -0.01 -22.88
CA PRO A 76 -8.74 1.26 -23.62
C PRO A 76 -8.74 2.50 -22.71
N SER A 77 -9.43 2.42 -21.55
CA SER A 77 -9.50 3.52 -20.60
C SER A 77 -9.51 3.03 -19.16
N ALA A 78 -9.11 3.91 -18.23
CA ALA A 78 -9.18 3.63 -16.79
C ALA A 78 -10.63 3.39 -16.31
N ALA A 79 -11.61 4.02 -16.95
CA ALA A 79 -13.03 3.86 -16.62
C ALA A 79 -13.56 2.43 -16.85
N GLU A 80 -12.92 1.68 -17.75
CA GLU A 80 -13.31 0.30 -18.04
C GLU A 80 -12.66 -0.72 -17.07
N MET A 81 -11.76 -0.26 -16.21
CA MET A 81 -11.15 -1.13 -15.20
C MET A 81 -12.09 -1.32 -14.01
N ILE A 82 -12.41 -2.57 -13.72
CA ILE A 82 -13.11 -2.99 -12.50
C ILE A 82 -12.15 -3.72 -11.56
N LYS A 83 -12.58 -3.99 -10.32
CA LYS A 83 -11.76 -4.66 -9.28
C LYS A 83 -11.13 -5.96 -9.73
N THR A 84 -11.77 -6.66 -10.64
CA THR A 84 -11.32 -7.97 -11.15
C THR A 84 -10.61 -7.89 -12.49
N THR A 85 -10.36 -6.70 -13.04
CA THR A 85 -9.61 -6.56 -14.28
C THR A 85 -8.18 -7.06 -14.10
N PRO A 86 -7.78 -8.16 -14.75
CA PRO A 86 -6.44 -8.70 -14.58
C PRO A 86 -5.40 -7.85 -15.32
N PRO A 87 -4.17 -7.79 -14.83
CA PRO A 87 -3.09 -7.19 -15.57
C PRO A 87 -2.81 -7.99 -16.86
N GLY A 88 -2.27 -7.34 -17.86
CA GLY A 88 -1.93 -7.94 -19.14
C GLY A 88 -0.68 -7.31 -19.75
N ARG A 89 -0.41 -7.67 -21.01
CA ARG A 89 0.73 -7.10 -21.72
C ARG A 89 0.57 -5.57 -21.81
N GLY A 90 1.58 -4.84 -21.34
CA GLY A 90 1.58 -3.38 -21.29
C GLY A 90 1.03 -2.79 -19.99
N SER A 91 0.41 -3.60 -19.11
CA SER A 91 0.09 -3.15 -17.75
C SER A 91 1.35 -2.92 -16.94
N ARG A 92 1.32 -1.90 -16.07
CA ARG A 92 2.39 -1.68 -15.09
C ARG A 92 2.14 -2.54 -13.86
N LEU A 93 3.22 -3.03 -13.28
CA LEU A 93 3.21 -3.72 -11.99
C LEU A 93 3.85 -2.82 -10.96
N LEU A 94 3.38 -2.92 -9.71
CA LEU A 94 4.03 -2.25 -8.59
C LEU A 94 5.39 -2.91 -8.34
N GLU A 95 6.44 -2.14 -8.49
CA GLU A 95 7.80 -2.54 -8.19
C GLU A 95 8.21 -1.98 -6.83
N LEU A 96 8.73 -2.84 -5.94
CA LEU A 96 9.21 -2.42 -4.62
C LEU A 96 10.63 -1.84 -4.71
N SER A 97 10.87 -0.99 -5.71
CA SER A 97 12.10 -0.24 -5.91
C SER A 97 11.99 1.18 -5.35
N GLU A 98 13.11 1.86 -5.20
CA GLU A 98 13.11 3.25 -4.73
C GLU A 98 12.55 4.22 -5.77
N ASP A 99 12.53 3.83 -7.04
CA ASP A 99 12.12 4.67 -8.18
C ASP A 99 10.67 4.39 -8.64
N ASP A 100 9.86 3.65 -7.86
CA ASP A 100 8.47 3.39 -8.21
C ASP A 100 7.58 4.60 -7.93
N GLU A 101 6.89 5.10 -8.96
CA GLU A 101 6.06 6.31 -8.88
C GLU A 101 4.88 6.17 -7.91
N VAL A 102 4.33 4.96 -7.75
CA VAL A 102 3.26 4.69 -6.78
C VAL A 102 3.81 4.79 -5.36
N LEU A 103 5.00 4.23 -5.11
CA LEU A 103 5.65 4.31 -3.80
C LEU A 103 6.04 5.75 -3.47
N ASP A 104 6.56 6.50 -4.41
CA ASP A 104 6.90 7.92 -4.20
C ASP A 104 5.68 8.76 -3.84
N ARG A 105 4.54 8.46 -4.43
CA ARG A 105 3.30 9.22 -4.23
C ARG A 105 2.56 8.84 -2.95
N TYR A 106 2.56 7.56 -2.57
CA TYR A 106 1.68 7.04 -1.52
C TYR A 106 2.40 6.40 -0.34
N ALA A 107 3.68 6.10 -0.43
CA ALA A 107 4.42 5.55 0.69
C ALA A 107 5.08 6.66 1.51
N VAL A 108 4.95 6.60 2.82
CA VAL A 108 5.64 7.50 3.75
C VAL A 108 6.66 6.72 4.58
N ARG A 109 7.75 7.37 4.96
CA ARG A 109 8.74 6.79 5.86
C ARG A 109 8.24 6.88 7.29
N CYS A 110 8.31 5.76 8.01
CA CYS A 110 7.98 5.68 9.42
C CYS A 110 9.22 5.89 10.29
N PRO A 111 9.07 6.44 11.51
CA PRO A 111 10.17 6.53 12.45
C PRO A 111 10.62 5.13 12.92
N GLY A 112 11.93 4.95 13.10
CA GLY A 112 12.55 3.72 13.63
C GLY A 112 13.19 2.81 12.57
N GLY A 113 14.14 1.99 13.01
CA GLY A 113 14.93 1.09 12.18
C GLY A 113 16.05 1.78 11.39
N HIS A 114 17.10 1.02 11.05
CA HIS A 114 18.26 1.56 10.31
C HIS A 114 17.98 1.67 8.81
N SER A 115 17.25 0.73 8.22
CA SER A 115 16.93 0.71 6.78
C SER A 115 15.65 1.44 6.41
N GLY A 116 14.93 1.96 7.41
CA GLY A 116 13.66 2.66 7.23
C GLY A 116 12.48 1.73 6.92
N ILE A 117 11.33 2.10 7.45
CA ILE A 117 10.05 1.47 7.17
C ILE A 117 9.26 2.43 6.29
N ARG A 118 8.66 1.93 5.22
CA ARG A 118 7.68 2.67 4.41
C ARG A 118 6.30 2.09 4.63
N LEU A 119 5.30 2.95 4.77
CA LEU A 119 3.91 2.57 4.93
C LEU A 119 3.07 3.13 3.78
N MET A 120 2.20 2.29 3.22
CA MET A 120 1.09 2.68 2.36
C MET A 120 -0.22 2.25 3.00
N VAL A 121 -1.30 2.97 2.71
CA VAL A 121 -2.66 2.59 3.11
C VAL A 121 -3.56 2.50 1.88
N THR A 122 -4.41 1.48 1.83
CA THR A 122 -5.37 1.34 0.74
C THR A 122 -6.56 2.30 0.90
N GLY A 123 -7.06 2.47 2.12
CA GLY A 123 -8.25 3.24 2.41
C GLY A 123 -9.53 2.60 1.88
N GLU A 124 -10.59 3.36 1.89
CA GLU A 124 -11.86 2.97 1.28
C GLU A 124 -11.80 3.15 -0.23
N PHE A 125 -12.38 2.22 -0.95
CA PHE A 125 -12.68 2.35 -2.37
C PHE A 125 -14.16 2.60 -2.52
N ASP A 126 -14.56 3.57 -3.35
CA ASP A 126 -15.95 3.83 -3.62
C ASP A 126 -16.66 2.57 -4.12
N SER A 127 -17.89 2.37 -3.67
CA SER A 127 -18.68 1.14 -3.94
C SER A 127 -19.10 0.98 -5.41
N GLU A 128 -18.89 1.99 -6.24
CA GLU A 128 -19.20 1.97 -7.68
C GLU A 128 -18.09 1.31 -8.53
N ASP A 129 -17.03 0.92 -7.90
CA ASP A 129 -15.90 0.25 -8.56
C ASP A 129 -15.94 -1.29 -8.33
#